data_ffec2ba54f23f94ca298fc83b19e1b6f
#
_entry.id   ffec2ba54f23f94ca298fc83b19e1b6f
#
_cell.length_a   1.000
_cell.length_b   1.000
_cell.length_c   1.000
_cell.angle_alpha   90.00
_cell.angle_beta   90.00
_cell.angle_gamma   90.00
#
_symmetry.space_group_name_H-M   'P 1'
#
loop_
_entity.id
_entity.type
_entity.pdbx_description
1 polymer ?
#
loop_
_entity_poly.entity_id
_entity_poly.type
_entity_poly.pdbx_seq_one_letter_code
_entity_poly.pdbx_strand_id
1 'polypeptide(L)'
;MENYKFSTLEYKRPNLEARRTQLAQWKAAVQHAEDYAALRALMLEIDRETCKLFTQYSIAHIRHTLDTRDEFYEAEIQYLQDTLPTLSGAEVALSEAIASSPFRPDIEQEFGKQYFVSMDLQKKLFCEANIPLRQQESRLTNEYQKIMATAEIPFDGKTLNLYGVQKYFEHPDRAMRAAAVKAYSKFYEANEPRLEEIWDELIKIRNQMGKNLGYENYIPVGYLEQGRTDYGEKEVASFREQVRTFLVPLCQKLYDAQAKRLGLDHVMCYDEKLVFPDGNAEPAGDDAFMVKTAQKMYHEISPETGEFIDFMIDHELMDLQNKPGKASTGYMTSLPSLKAPFVFSCFNHTIFDMQVLTHELGHAFAGYMAMRSQPISDYYSESTDIAEIHSMSMEQFAYPYAEWFFGDQADKFRFAHLQEALTFVPFGVAVDEFQHICYAHPELTPKERTYQWHLLEEKYMPWRRYENDPFFERGGYWYHKLHIYLYPFYYINYTLTTMGAMEFKKKYAEDKATAWQNYLKLCKTGGSRSYLETLRYANLSNPFEEGSVERACGYAEKILLEQIAAQEQ
;
A
#
# COMPACT_ATOMS: atom_id res chain seq x y z
N MET A 1 -8.78 -28.01 -12.02
CA MET A 1 -8.04 -26.81 -12.49
C MET A 1 -6.95 -27.29 -13.43
N GLU A 2 -6.71 -26.60 -14.54
CA GLU A 2 -5.64 -26.99 -15.47
C GLU A 2 -4.28 -26.95 -14.75
N ASN A 3 -3.46 -27.98 -15.03
CA ASN A 3 -2.14 -28.08 -14.43
C ASN A 3 -1.18 -27.15 -15.21
N TYR A 4 -1.05 -25.87 -14.79
CA TYR A 4 -0.14 -24.89 -15.40
C TYR A 4 0.92 -24.45 -14.38
N LYS A 5 2.03 -23.96 -14.89
CA LYS A 5 3.09 -23.28 -14.13
C LYS A 5 3.33 -21.91 -14.75
N PHE A 6 3.63 -20.88 -13.93
CA PHE A 6 3.87 -19.54 -14.46
C PHE A 6 4.99 -19.53 -15.52
N SER A 7 6.06 -20.29 -15.29
CA SER A 7 7.17 -20.41 -16.24
C SER A 7 6.77 -20.91 -17.63
N THR A 8 5.67 -21.70 -17.73
CA THR A 8 5.19 -22.29 -18.99
C THR A 8 3.99 -21.55 -19.59
N LEU A 9 3.49 -20.51 -18.95
CA LEU A 9 2.39 -19.71 -19.51
C LEU A 9 2.85 -19.04 -20.80
N GLU A 10 2.03 -19.15 -21.85
CA GLU A 10 2.29 -18.47 -23.11
C GLU A 10 1.82 -17.02 -23.04
N TYR A 11 2.71 -16.07 -23.34
CA TYR A 11 2.33 -14.67 -23.56
C TYR A 11 1.84 -14.50 -25.00
N LYS A 12 0.69 -13.85 -25.14
CA LYS A 12 0.12 -13.46 -26.44
C LYS A 12 -0.18 -11.97 -26.41
N ARG A 13 0.49 -11.20 -27.29
CA ARG A 13 0.23 -9.78 -27.43
C ARG A 13 -1.26 -9.55 -27.67
N PRO A 14 -1.97 -8.77 -26.81
CA PRO A 14 -3.36 -8.43 -27.04
C PRO A 14 -3.55 -7.61 -28.35
N ASN A 15 -4.56 -7.96 -29.12
CA ASN A 15 -4.95 -7.16 -30.28
C ASN A 15 -5.89 -6.03 -29.86
N LEU A 16 -5.33 -4.84 -29.57
CA LEU A 16 -6.07 -3.71 -29.03
C LEU A 16 -6.97 -3.01 -30.05
N GLU A 17 -6.68 -3.11 -31.37
CA GLU A 17 -7.60 -2.64 -32.42
C GLU A 17 -8.86 -3.52 -32.52
N ALA A 18 -8.69 -4.84 -32.43
CA ALA A 18 -9.83 -5.75 -32.34
C ALA A 18 -10.63 -5.50 -31.06
N ARG A 19 -9.96 -5.20 -29.94
CA ARG A 19 -10.61 -4.84 -28.67
C ARG A 19 -11.45 -3.58 -28.79
N ARG A 20 -10.97 -2.55 -29.46
CA ARG A 20 -11.73 -1.32 -29.73
C ARG A 20 -13.03 -1.60 -30.48
N THR A 21 -12.95 -2.42 -31.53
CA THR A 21 -14.11 -2.85 -32.31
C THR A 21 -15.09 -3.64 -31.44
N GLN A 22 -14.58 -4.54 -30.62
CA GLN A 22 -15.37 -5.37 -29.71
C GLN A 22 -16.11 -4.53 -28.65
N LEU A 23 -15.45 -3.51 -28.07
CA LEU A 23 -16.08 -2.57 -27.13
C LEU A 23 -17.28 -1.84 -27.76
N ALA A 24 -17.16 -1.40 -29.01
CA ALA A 24 -18.27 -0.77 -29.74
C ALA A 24 -19.43 -1.76 -30.01
N GLN A 25 -19.12 -3.03 -30.34
CA GLN A 25 -20.11 -4.08 -30.53
C GLN A 25 -20.83 -4.41 -29.20
N TRP A 26 -20.12 -4.55 -28.12
CA TRP A 26 -20.69 -4.79 -26.80
C TRP A 26 -21.58 -3.64 -26.34
N LYS A 27 -21.15 -2.38 -26.54
CA LYS A 27 -22.00 -1.22 -26.26
C LYS A 27 -23.33 -1.29 -26.98
N ALA A 28 -23.30 -1.59 -28.29
CA ALA A 28 -24.53 -1.74 -29.08
C ALA A 28 -25.40 -2.90 -28.58
N ALA A 29 -24.79 -4.05 -28.24
CA ALA A 29 -25.50 -5.20 -27.69
C ALA A 29 -26.15 -4.91 -26.34
N VAL A 30 -25.47 -4.17 -25.44
CA VAL A 30 -26.04 -3.71 -24.16
C VAL A 30 -27.27 -2.83 -24.38
N GLN A 31 -27.21 -1.90 -25.35
CA GLN A 31 -28.32 -0.99 -25.65
C GLN A 31 -29.56 -1.70 -26.27
N HIS A 32 -29.35 -2.86 -26.88
CA HIS A 32 -30.39 -3.67 -27.52
C HIS A 32 -30.75 -4.96 -26.78
N ALA A 33 -30.27 -5.12 -25.52
CA ALA A 33 -30.63 -6.29 -24.72
C ALA A 33 -32.15 -6.33 -24.48
N GLU A 34 -32.77 -7.46 -24.83
CA GLU A 34 -34.23 -7.62 -24.78
C GLU A 34 -34.72 -7.88 -23.34
N ASP A 35 -33.88 -8.50 -22.51
CA ASP A 35 -34.17 -8.81 -21.10
C ASP A 35 -32.89 -8.81 -20.26
N TYR A 36 -33.06 -8.92 -18.92
CA TYR A 36 -31.94 -8.98 -18.00
C TYR A 36 -31.05 -10.21 -18.20
N ALA A 37 -31.61 -11.36 -18.57
CA ALA A 37 -30.83 -12.58 -18.77
C ALA A 37 -29.83 -12.43 -19.94
N ALA A 38 -30.27 -11.80 -21.05
CA ALA A 38 -29.40 -11.46 -22.19
C ALA A 38 -28.31 -10.46 -21.79
N LEU A 39 -28.67 -9.38 -21.08
CA LEU A 39 -27.70 -8.40 -20.59
C LEU A 39 -26.69 -9.05 -19.63
N ARG A 40 -27.14 -9.85 -18.68
CA ARG A 40 -26.29 -10.55 -17.73
C ARG A 40 -25.28 -11.47 -18.42
N ALA A 41 -25.72 -12.24 -19.40
CA ALA A 41 -24.84 -13.12 -20.18
C ALA A 41 -23.74 -12.32 -20.89
N LEU A 42 -24.11 -11.17 -21.45
CA LEU A 42 -23.18 -10.25 -22.13
C LEU A 42 -22.19 -9.63 -21.12
N MET A 43 -22.64 -9.18 -19.94
CA MET A 43 -21.77 -8.64 -18.89
C MET A 43 -20.73 -9.67 -18.44
N LEU A 44 -21.12 -10.94 -18.24
CA LEU A 44 -20.18 -12.01 -17.88
C LEU A 44 -19.23 -12.38 -19.04
N GLU A 45 -19.64 -12.20 -20.29
CA GLU A 45 -18.73 -12.33 -21.44
C GLU A 45 -17.69 -11.20 -21.43
N ILE A 46 -18.12 -9.94 -21.26
CA ILE A 46 -17.25 -8.76 -21.18
C ILE A 46 -16.22 -8.95 -20.07
N ASP A 47 -16.66 -9.35 -18.88
CA ASP A 47 -15.80 -9.63 -17.73
C ASP A 47 -14.75 -10.69 -18.05
N ARG A 48 -15.14 -11.82 -18.61
CA ARG A 48 -14.24 -12.91 -18.99
C ARG A 48 -13.17 -12.45 -20.00
N GLU A 49 -13.56 -11.72 -21.03
CA GLU A 49 -12.62 -11.23 -22.04
C GLU A 49 -11.71 -10.12 -21.49
N THR A 50 -12.21 -9.32 -20.55
CA THR A 50 -11.41 -8.35 -19.80
C THR A 50 -10.37 -9.05 -18.90
N CYS A 51 -10.76 -10.10 -18.21
CA CYS A 51 -9.83 -10.93 -17.43
C CYS A 51 -8.69 -11.51 -18.29
N LYS A 52 -8.99 -11.96 -19.53
CA LYS A 52 -7.96 -12.47 -20.45
C LYS A 52 -6.96 -11.38 -20.84
N LEU A 53 -7.45 -10.19 -21.16
CA LEU A 53 -6.61 -9.03 -21.49
C LEU A 53 -5.66 -8.69 -20.35
N PHE A 54 -6.22 -8.52 -19.14
CA PHE A 54 -5.41 -8.17 -17.96
C PHE A 54 -4.46 -9.29 -17.55
N THR A 55 -4.80 -10.57 -17.76
CA THR A 55 -3.87 -11.69 -17.54
C THR A 55 -2.65 -11.57 -18.47
N GLN A 56 -2.84 -11.23 -19.75
CA GLN A 56 -1.71 -11.04 -20.66
C GLN A 56 -0.86 -9.81 -20.27
N TYR A 57 -1.49 -8.72 -19.85
CA TYR A 57 -0.79 -7.55 -19.30
C TYR A 57 0.08 -7.95 -18.10
N SER A 58 -0.50 -8.67 -17.14
CA SER A 58 0.23 -9.11 -15.93
C SER A 58 1.39 -10.06 -16.26
N ILE A 59 1.22 -10.99 -17.21
CA ILE A 59 2.33 -11.87 -17.66
C ILE A 59 3.48 -11.04 -18.23
N ALA A 60 3.18 -10.06 -19.11
CA ALA A 60 4.21 -9.20 -19.68
C ALA A 60 4.91 -8.37 -18.59
N HIS A 61 4.14 -7.77 -17.69
CA HIS A 61 4.65 -6.97 -16.58
C HIS A 61 5.55 -7.78 -15.64
N ILE A 62 5.10 -8.96 -15.20
CA ILE A 62 5.89 -9.84 -14.33
C ILE A 62 7.20 -10.22 -15.02
N ARG A 63 7.17 -10.65 -16.28
CA ARG A 63 8.37 -11.07 -17.01
C ARG A 63 9.34 -9.92 -17.26
N HIS A 64 8.84 -8.73 -17.54
CA HIS A 64 9.65 -7.52 -17.61
C HIS A 64 10.33 -7.21 -16.28
N THR A 65 9.62 -7.29 -15.16
CA THR A 65 10.21 -7.03 -13.84
C THR A 65 11.16 -8.14 -13.38
N LEU A 66 10.98 -9.38 -13.85
CA LEU A 66 11.92 -10.50 -13.60
C LEU A 66 13.28 -10.30 -14.26
N ASP A 67 13.33 -9.69 -15.44
CA ASP A 67 14.56 -9.25 -16.09
C ASP A 67 14.30 -7.97 -16.92
N THR A 68 14.64 -6.82 -16.35
CA THR A 68 14.46 -5.51 -16.98
C THR A 68 15.38 -5.28 -18.19
N ARG A 69 16.26 -6.23 -18.52
CA ARG A 69 17.14 -6.21 -19.69
C ARG A 69 16.55 -6.98 -20.88
N ASP A 70 15.40 -7.65 -20.68
CA ASP A 70 14.71 -8.36 -21.75
C ASP A 70 14.02 -7.36 -22.68
N GLU A 71 14.64 -7.10 -23.84
CA GLU A 71 14.17 -6.14 -24.83
C GLU A 71 12.79 -6.48 -25.40
N PHE A 72 12.41 -7.77 -25.42
CA PHE A 72 11.08 -8.20 -25.87
C PHE A 72 10.01 -7.73 -24.89
N TYR A 73 10.14 -8.02 -23.59
CA TYR A 73 9.14 -7.62 -22.60
C TYR A 73 9.16 -6.13 -22.30
N GLU A 74 10.30 -5.46 -22.43
CA GLU A 74 10.38 -3.99 -22.41
C GLU A 74 9.49 -3.39 -23.52
N ALA A 75 9.66 -3.88 -24.78
CA ALA A 75 8.85 -3.42 -25.90
C ALA A 75 7.35 -3.76 -25.76
N GLU A 76 7.01 -4.91 -25.18
CA GLU A 76 5.63 -5.31 -24.92
C GLU A 76 4.95 -4.42 -23.88
N ILE A 77 5.63 -4.11 -22.80
CA ILE A 77 5.11 -3.21 -21.74
C ILE A 77 4.94 -1.80 -22.29
N GLN A 78 5.92 -1.28 -23.03
CA GLN A 78 5.81 0.03 -23.68
C GLN A 78 4.59 0.07 -24.64
N TYR A 79 4.41 -0.95 -25.48
CA TYR A 79 3.25 -1.05 -26.37
C TYR A 79 1.93 -1.02 -25.61
N LEU A 80 1.83 -1.79 -24.51
CA LEU A 80 0.60 -1.85 -23.69
C LEU A 80 0.33 -0.52 -22.97
N GLN A 81 1.36 0.12 -22.42
CA GLN A 81 1.26 1.41 -21.75
C GLN A 81 0.85 2.55 -22.70
N ASP A 82 1.33 2.52 -23.95
CA ASP A 82 0.99 3.52 -24.95
C ASP A 82 -0.43 3.32 -25.52
N THR A 83 -0.87 2.06 -25.65
CA THR A 83 -2.08 1.74 -26.42
C THR A 83 -3.32 1.53 -25.52
N LEU A 84 -3.21 0.92 -24.34
CA LEU A 84 -4.37 0.69 -23.46
C LEU A 84 -5.12 1.98 -23.11
N PRO A 85 -4.46 3.11 -22.80
CA PRO A 85 -5.18 4.36 -22.50
C PRO A 85 -6.05 4.86 -23.66
N THR A 86 -5.73 4.46 -24.90
CA THR A 86 -6.53 4.86 -26.08
C THR A 86 -7.90 4.17 -26.14
N LEU A 87 -8.13 3.13 -25.33
CA LEU A 87 -9.41 2.42 -25.22
C LEU A 87 -10.36 3.07 -24.20
N SER A 88 -9.85 3.90 -23.29
CA SER A 88 -10.61 4.44 -22.15
C SER A 88 -11.92 5.10 -22.53
N GLY A 89 -11.97 5.86 -23.64
CA GLY A 89 -13.21 6.47 -24.13
C GLY A 89 -14.28 5.45 -24.54
N ALA A 90 -13.87 4.32 -25.11
CA ALA A 90 -14.80 3.26 -25.49
C ALA A 90 -15.26 2.44 -24.27
N GLU A 91 -14.38 2.24 -23.29
CA GLU A 91 -14.70 1.56 -22.02
C GLU A 91 -15.68 2.39 -21.19
N VAL A 92 -15.45 3.70 -21.06
CA VAL A 92 -16.39 4.63 -20.41
C VAL A 92 -17.75 4.60 -21.10
N ALA A 93 -17.78 4.63 -22.44
CA ALA A 93 -19.04 4.60 -23.19
C ALA A 93 -19.81 3.26 -23.04
N LEU A 94 -19.09 2.14 -22.86
CA LEU A 94 -19.71 0.84 -22.53
C LEU A 94 -20.26 0.84 -21.09
N SER A 95 -19.49 1.32 -20.13
CA SER A 95 -19.91 1.45 -18.73
C SER A 95 -21.15 2.33 -18.58
N GLU A 96 -21.21 3.45 -19.31
CA GLU A 96 -22.39 4.32 -19.36
C GLU A 96 -23.62 3.63 -19.98
N ALA A 97 -23.44 2.79 -21.00
CA ALA A 97 -24.53 2.03 -21.57
C ALA A 97 -25.10 1.01 -20.55
N ILE A 98 -24.24 0.33 -19.80
CA ILE A 98 -24.64 -0.58 -18.73
C ILE A 98 -25.36 0.19 -17.63
N ALA A 99 -24.79 1.29 -17.15
CA ALA A 99 -25.35 2.12 -16.08
C ALA A 99 -26.72 2.75 -16.44
N SER A 100 -26.94 3.02 -17.72
CA SER A 100 -28.18 3.61 -18.24
C SER A 100 -29.20 2.56 -18.69
N SER A 101 -28.90 1.27 -18.55
CA SER A 101 -29.81 0.20 -18.93
C SER A 101 -31.09 0.20 -18.07
N PRO A 102 -32.26 -0.10 -18.64
CA PRO A 102 -33.49 -0.28 -17.88
C PRO A 102 -33.39 -1.40 -16.83
N PHE A 103 -32.43 -2.32 -16.99
CA PHE A 103 -32.16 -3.43 -16.06
C PHE A 103 -31.19 -3.08 -14.93
N ARG A 104 -30.84 -1.80 -14.73
CA ARG A 104 -29.97 -1.36 -13.61
C ARG A 104 -30.44 -1.87 -12.25
N PRO A 105 -31.76 -1.89 -11.91
CA PRO A 105 -32.21 -2.44 -10.64
C PRO A 105 -31.91 -3.93 -10.47
N ASP A 106 -31.98 -4.71 -11.55
CA ASP A 106 -31.67 -6.16 -11.53
C ASP A 106 -30.17 -6.38 -11.34
N ILE A 107 -29.32 -5.56 -11.99
CA ILE A 107 -27.86 -5.57 -11.80
C ILE A 107 -27.51 -5.25 -10.34
N GLU A 108 -28.13 -4.21 -9.75
CA GLU A 108 -27.92 -3.84 -8.36
C GLU A 108 -28.38 -4.94 -7.39
N GLN A 109 -29.45 -5.64 -7.71
CA GLN A 109 -29.92 -6.77 -6.91
C GLN A 109 -28.95 -7.96 -6.94
N GLU A 110 -28.34 -8.26 -8.09
CA GLU A 110 -27.43 -9.42 -8.25
C GLU A 110 -26.00 -9.10 -7.79
N PHE A 111 -25.42 -7.97 -8.26
CA PHE A 111 -24.02 -7.62 -8.04
C PHE A 111 -23.81 -6.63 -6.88
N GLY A 112 -24.89 -6.03 -6.36
CA GLY A 112 -24.83 -5.03 -5.31
C GLY A 112 -24.67 -3.60 -5.84
N LYS A 113 -24.99 -2.63 -4.98
CA LYS A 113 -24.90 -1.19 -5.32
C LYS A 113 -23.48 -0.73 -5.64
N GLN A 114 -22.49 -1.39 -5.05
CA GLN A 114 -21.08 -1.03 -5.21
C GLN A 114 -20.62 -1.13 -6.68
N TYR A 115 -21.27 -1.97 -7.50
CA TYR A 115 -20.98 -2.09 -8.93
C TYR A 115 -21.04 -0.75 -9.66
N PHE A 116 -22.03 0.08 -9.34
CA PHE A 116 -22.16 1.38 -9.97
C PHE A 116 -21.38 2.50 -9.29
N VAL A 117 -20.92 2.31 -8.06
CA VAL A 117 -20.15 3.34 -7.33
C VAL A 117 -18.87 3.71 -8.08
N SER A 118 -18.12 2.72 -8.57
CA SER A 118 -16.90 2.97 -9.33
C SER A 118 -17.17 3.73 -10.63
N MET A 119 -18.26 3.37 -11.34
CA MET A 119 -18.69 4.07 -12.57
C MET A 119 -19.12 5.51 -12.28
N ASP A 120 -19.92 5.71 -11.23
CA ASP A 120 -20.39 7.03 -10.80
C ASP A 120 -19.22 7.91 -10.31
N LEU A 121 -18.20 7.33 -9.69
CA LEU A 121 -16.98 8.03 -9.30
C LEU A 121 -16.17 8.48 -10.52
N GLN A 122 -15.93 7.60 -11.47
CA GLN A 122 -15.22 7.94 -12.72
C GLN A 122 -15.92 9.08 -13.44
N LYS A 123 -17.25 9.05 -13.51
CA LYS A 123 -18.05 10.13 -14.12
C LYS A 123 -17.92 11.45 -13.35
N LYS A 124 -17.93 11.43 -12.02
CA LYS A 124 -17.73 12.61 -11.18
C LYS A 124 -16.33 13.22 -11.31
N LEU A 125 -15.33 12.39 -11.54
CA LEU A 125 -13.92 12.81 -11.66
C LEU A 125 -13.54 13.20 -13.08
N PHE A 126 -14.35 12.85 -14.09
CA PHE A 126 -14.05 13.19 -15.47
C PHE A 126 -14.36 14.67 -15.77
N CYS A 127 -13.35 15.38 -16.26
CA CYS A 127 -13.47 16.73 -16.78
C CYS A 127 -12.47 16.90 -17.94
N GLU A 128 -12.97 17.25 -19.13
CA GLU A 128 -12.12 17.42 -20.31
C GLU A 128 -11.03 18.50 -20.10
N ALA A 129 -11.37 19.58 -19.36
CA ALA A 129 -10.42 20.63 -19.01
C ALA A 129 -9.26 20.13 -18.10
N ASN A 130 -9.42 18.99 -17.46
CA ASN A 130 -8.38 18.39 -16.60
C ASN A 130 -7.39 17.52 -17.38
N ILE A 131 -7.67 17.14 -18.64
CA ILE A 131 -6.76 16.29 -19.43
C ILE A 131 -5.35 16.89 -19.54
N PRO A 132 -5.16 18.16 -19.97
CA PRO A 132 -3.82 18.74 -20.04
C PRO A 132 -3.16 18.90 -18.66
N LEU A 133 -3.94 19.12 -17.60
CA LEU A 133 -3.43 19.20 -16.22
C LEU A 133 -2.92 17.84 -15.73
N ARG A 134 -3.62 16.76 -16.04
CA ARG A 134 -3.18 15.38 -15.77
C ARG A 134 -1.87 15.02 -16.48
N GLN A 135 -1.72 15.44 -17.74
CA GLN A 135 -0.48 15.25 -18.48
C GLN A 135 0.70 16.02 -17.84
N GLN A 136 0.43 17.23 -17.33
CA GLN A 136 1.43 18.03 -16.64
C GLN A 136 1.77 17.42 -15.27
N GLU A 137 0.78 16.96 -14.51
CA GLU A 137 0.96 16.21 -13.26
C GLU A 137 1.85 14.99 -13.47
N SER A 138 1.56 14.17 -14.49
CA SER A 138 2.38 13.00 -14.83
C SER A 138 3.83 13.35 -15.13
N ARG A 139 4.10 14.46 -15.84
CA ARG A 139 5.48 14.91 -16.10
C ARG A 139 6.21 15.28 -14.80
N LEU A 140 5.55 16.00 -13.90
CA LEU A 140 6.14 16.45 -12.63
C LEU A 140 6.41 15.27 -11.69
N THR A 141 5.48 14.34 -11.59
CA THR A 141 5.66 13.14 -10.76
C THR A 141 6.76 12.23 -11.29
N ASN A 142 6.86 12.07 -12.63
CA ASN A 142 7.95 11.34 -13.26
C ASN A 142 9.32 12.03 -13.03
N GLU A 143 9.36 13.34 -13.01
CA GLU A 143 10.59 14.10 -12.71
C GLU A 143 11.04 13.88 -11.26
N TYR A 144 10.10 13.94 -10.29
CA TYR A 144 10.41 13.58 -8.90
C TYR A 144 10.99 12.17 -8.82
N GLN A 145 10.33 11.17 -9.43
CA GLN A 145 10.81 9.78 -9.44
C GLN A 145 12.22 9.67 -10.04
N LYS A 146 12.50 10.41 -11.12
CA LYS A 146 13.82 10.40 -11.76
C LYS A 146 14.89 10.97 -10.82
N ILE A 147 14.62 12.07 -10.11
CA ILE A 147 15.56 12.62 -9.11
C ILE A 147 15.88 11.57 -8.05
N MET A 148 14.87 10.86 -7.53
CA MET A 148 15.07 9.81 -6.52
C MET A 148 15.83 8.61 -7.07
N ALA A 149 15.48 8.14 -8.27
CA ALA A 149 16.09 6.96 -8.89
C ALA A 149 17.56 7.17 -9.28
N THR A 150 17.92 8.40 -9.63
CA THR A 150 19.31 8.76 -10.04
C THR A 150 20.15 9.28 -8.88
N ALA A 151 19.73 9.10 -7.62
CA ALA A 151 20.48 9.54 -6.47
C ALA A 151 21.86 8.87 -6.38
N GLU A 152 22.90 9.69 -6.35
CA GLU A 152 24.29 9.27 -6.15
C GLU A 152 24.83 9.95 -4.88
N ILE A 153 24.95 9.17 -3.81
CA ILE A 153 25.34 9.67 -2.48
C ILE A 153 26.70 9.07 -2.12
N PRO A 154 27.76 9.90 -2.08
CA PRO A 154 29.07 9.44 -1.60
C PRO A 154 28.99 9.11 -0.10
N PHE A 155 29.21 7.85 0.24
CA PHE A 155 29.17 7.40 1.63
C PHE A 155 30.05 6.15 1.82
N ASP A 156 30.85 6.12 2.90
CA ASP A 156 31.71 4.99 3.29
C ASP A 156 32.60 4.50 2.13
N GLY A 157 33.23 5.44 1.41
CA GLY A 157 34.12 5.14 0.26
C GLY A 157 33.41 4.58 -0.98
N LYS A 158 32.07 4.59 -1.02
CA LYS A 158 31.24 4.11 -2.11
C LYS A 158 30.31 5.22 -2.61
N THR A 159 29.75 5.04 -3.80
CA THR A 159 28.60 5.81 -4.27
C THR A 159 27.36 4.94 -4.12
N LEU A 160 26.41 5.38 -3.31
CA LEU A 160 25.21 4.64 -2.98
C LEU A 160 23.96 5.38 -3.49
N ASN A 161 22.91 4.64 -3.79
CA ASN A 161 21.58 5.21 -3.95
C ASN A 161 20.90 5.41 -2.57
N LEU A 162 19.70 5.96 -2.54
CA LEU A 162 18.95 6.22 -1.31
C LEU A 162 18.77 4.96 -0.44
N TYR A 163 18.41 3.82 -1.04
CA TYR A 163 18.26 2.56 -0.33
C TYR A 163 19.58 2.05 0.24
N GLY A 164 20.67 2.21 -0.49
CA GLY A 164 22.00 1.83 -0.04
C GLY A 164 22.44 2.60 1.21
N VAL A 165 22.11 3.91 1.30
CA VAL A 165 22.39 4.72 2.49
C VAL A 165 21.47 4.32 3.65
N GLN A 166 20.18 4.07 3.40
CA GLN A 166 19.21 3.68 4.44
C GLN A 166 19.58 2.38 5.15
N LYS A 167 20.30 1.44 4.51
CA LYS A 167 20.82 0.24 5.17
C LYS A 167 21.72 0.54 6.38
N TYR A 168 22.38 1.69 6.38
CA TYR A 168 23.21 2.11 7.50
C TYR A 168 22.42 2.73 8.66
N PHE A 169 21.10 2.93 8.54
CA PHE A 169 20.27 3.45 9.64
C PHE A 169 20.10 2.44 10.79
N GLU A 170 20.37 1.15 10.52
CA GLU A 170 20.38 0.09 11.54
C GLU A 170 21.80 -0.33 11.94
N HIS A 171 22.84 0.39 11.46
CA HIS A 171 24.24 0.03 11.75
C HIS A 171 24.52 0.08 13.26
N PRO A 172 25.24 -0.91 13.85
CA PRO A 172 25.53 -0.93 15.29
C PRO A 172 26.31 0.30 15.79
N ASP A 173 27.25 0.79 14.96
CA ASP A 173 28.00 2.02 15.27
C ASP A 173 27.11 3.26 15.09
N ARG A 174 26.88 3.98 16.19
CA ARG A 174 26.07 5.19 16.22
C ARG A 174 26.60 6.31 15.32
N ALA A 175 27.95 6.46 15.24
CA ALA A 175 28.56 7.47 14.39
C ALA A 175 28.30 7.19 12.90
N MET A 176 28.28 5.92 12.52
CA MET A 176 27.92 5.52 11.14
C MET A 176 26.46 5.81 10.83
N ARG A 177 25.51 5.52 11.77
CA ARG A 177 24.10 5.88 11.60
C ARG A 177 23.91 7.39 11.43
N ALA A 178 24.52 8.20 12.31
CA ALA A 178 24.45 9.66 12.23
C ALA A 178 25.02 10.19 10.92
N ALA A 179 26.18 9.65 10.48
CA ALA A 179 26.78 10.03 9.20
C ALA A 179 25.92 9.65 8.00
N ALA A 180 25.26 8.49 8.02
CA ALA A 180 24.37 8.03 6.97
C ALA A 180 23.12 8.92 6.85
N VAL A 181 22.45 9.23 7.98
CA VAL A 181 21.31 10.16 8.00
C VAL A 181 21.72 11.55 7.52
N LYS A 182 22.92 12.03 7.89
CA LYS A 182 23.44 13.32 7.40
C LYS A 182 23.70 13.30 5.90
N ALA A 183 24.24 12.22 5.35
CA ALA A 183 24.42 12.07 3.90
C ALA A 183 23.08 12.05 3.16
N TYR A 184 22.08 11.36 3.73
CA TYR A 184 20.70 11.31 3.25
C TYR A 184 20.05 12.72 3.26
N SER A 185 20.15 13.44 4.36
CA SER A 185 19.67 14.81 4.51
C SER A 185 20.26 15.75 3.47
N LYS A 186 21.59 15.69 3.26
CA LYS A 186 22.28 16.53 2.27
C LYS A 186 21.81 16.30 0.84
N PHE A 187 21.43 15.08 0.48
CA PHE A 187 20.85 14.81 -0.83
C PHE A 187 19.54 15.59 -1.04
N TYR A 188 18.64 15.59 -0.04
CA TYR A 188 17.38 16.35 -0.13
C TYR A 188 17.62 17.86 -0.06
N GLU A 189 18.54 18.33 0.80
CA GLU A 189 18.92 19.74 0.87
C GLU A 189 19.44 20.25 -0.48
N ALA A 190 20.28 19.47 -1.16
CA ALA A 190 20.80 19.83 -2.48
C ALA A 190 19.74 19.87 -3.59
N ASN A 191 18.69 19.04 -3.48
CA ASN A 191 17.59 18.97 -4.45
C ASN A 191 16.37 19.81 -4.04
N GLU A 192 16.36 20.41 -2.84
CA GLU A 192 15.23 21.16 -2.30
C GLU A 192 14.64 22.18 -3.27
N PRO A 193 15.43 23.06 -3.96
CA PRO A 193 14.85 24.07 -4.83
C PRO A 193 13.98 23.45 -5.93
N ARG A 194 14.41 22.32 -6.51
CA ARG A 194 13.65 21.67 -7.57
C ARG A 194 12.46 20.87 -7.03
N LEU A 195 12.63 20.20 -5.88
CA LEU A 195 11.54 19.48 -5.22
C LEU A 195 10.41 20.43 -4.81
N GLU A 196 10.74 21.63 -4.32
CA GLU A 196 9.77 22.69 -4.01
C GLU A 196 9.05 23.21 -5.25
N GLU A 197 9.75 23.44 -6.36
CA GLU A 197 9.12 23.85 -7.61
C GLU A 197 8.12 22.79 -8.10
N ILE A 198 8.52 21.51 -8.08
CA ILE A 198 7.62 20.40 -8.45
C ILE A 198 6.39 20.39 -7.55
N TRP A 199 6.56 20.51 -6.24
CA TRP A 199 5.44 20.47 -5.29
C TRP A 199 4.52 21.68 -5.44
N ASP A 200 5.06 22.87 -5.60
CA ASP A 200 4.30 24.11 -5.82
C ASP A 200 3.45 24.05 -7.11
N GLU A 201 4.03 23.52 -8.19
CA GLU A 201 3.29 23.29 -9.44
C GLU A 201 2.20 22.21 -9.26
N LEU A 202 2.48 21.11 -8.56
CA LEU A 202 1.49 20.07 -8.29
C LEU A 202 0.31 20.60 -7.47
N ILE A 203 0.54 21.41 -6.43
CA ILE A 203 -0.52 22.07 -5.65
C ILE A 203 -1.41 22.93 -6.57
N LYS A 204 -0.81 23.75 -7.41
CA LYS A 204 -1.55 24.65 -8.34
C LYS A 204 -2.40 23.85 -9.34
N ILE A 205 -1.80 22.85 -9.98
CA ILE A 205 -2.47 22.02 -10.98
C ILE A 205 -3.64 21.26 -10.34
N ARG A 206 -3.39 20.58 -9.21
CA ARG A 206 -4.39 19.78 -8.52
C ARG A 206 -5.54 20.64 -7.99
N ASN A 207 -5.27 21.80 -7.41
CA ASN A 207 -6.31 22.74 -7.01
C ASN A 207 -7.11 23.27 -8.22
N GLN A 208 -6.45 23.49 -9.37
CA GLN A 208 -7.17 23.85 -10.59
C GLN A 208 -8.06 22.71 -11.09
N MET A 209 -7.62 21.44 -10.98
CA MET A 209 -8.46 20.28 -11.29
C MET A 209 -9.70 20.24 -10.37
N GLY A 210 -9.53 20.52 -9.08
CA GLY A 210 -10.64 20.63 -8.15
C GLY A 210 -11.65 21.70 -8.56
N LYS A 211 -11.18 22.90 -8.90
CA LYS A 211 -12.01 24.01 -9.36
C LYS A 211 -12.76 23.69 -10.64
N ASN A 212 -12.13 23.02 -11.60
CA ASN A 212 -12.77 22.59 -12.86
C ASN A 212 -13.91 21.59 -12.61
N LEU A 213 -13.87 20.84 -11.49
CA LEU A 213 -14.90 19.92 -11.04
C LEU A 213 -15.94 20.57 -10.11
N GLY A 214 -15.81 21.88 -9.81
CA GLY A 214 -16.74 22.65 -8.99
C GLY A 214 -16.44 22.64 -7.49
N TYR A 215 -15.25 22.18 -7.09
CA TYR A 215 -14.79 22.21 -5.69
C TYR A 215 -13.93 23.44 -5.41
N GLU A 216 -13.80 23.80 -4.15
CA GLU A 216 -12.97 24.93 -3.70
C GLU A 216 -11.47 24.65 -3.92
N ASN A 217 -11.05 23.43 -3.62
CA ASN A 217 -9.68 22.96 -3.73
C ASN A 217 -9.64 21.46 -4.16
N TYR A 218 -8.44 20.85 -4.09
CA TYR A 218 -8.26 19.47 -4.52
C TYR A 218 -8.71 18.41 -3.49
N ILE A 219 -8.88 18.76 -2.22
CA ILE A 219 -9.13 17.77 -1.15
C ILE A 219 -10.29 16.82 -1.48
N PRO A 220 -11.49 17.31 -1.86
CA PRO A 220 -12.58 16.39 -2.22
C PRO A 220 -12.27 15.50 -3.42
N VAL A 221 -11.53 16.02 -4.39
CA VAL A 221 -11.12 15.24 -5.57
C VAL A 221 -10.17 14.12 -5.17
N GLY A 222 -9.15 14.43 -4.35
CA GLY A 222 -8.21 13.43 -3.87
C GLY A 222 -8.89 12.32 -3.05
N TYR A 223 -9.91 12.64 -2.25
CA TYR A 223 -10.71 11.63 -1.56
C TYR A 223 -11.49 10.74 -2.52
N LEU A 224 -12.13 11.31 -3.52
CA LEU A 224 -12.85 10.54 -4.56
C LEU A 224 -11.91 9.66 -5.38
N GLU A 225 -10.71 10.13 -5.69
CA GLU A 225 -9.69 9.35 -6.40
C GLU A 225 -9.19 8.13 -5.59
N GLN A 226 -9.22 8.22 -4.25
CA GLN A 226 -8.97 7.08 -3.36
C GLN A 226 -10.20 6.16 -3.20
N GLY A 227 -11.30 6.41 -3.90
CA GLY A 227 -12.52 5.60 -3.80
C GLY A 227 -13.32 5.79 -2.52
N ARG A 228 -13.07 6.85 -1.75
CA ARG A 228 -13.74 7.13 -0.46
C ARG A 228 -15.13 7.67 -0.68
N THR A 229 -16.13 6.89 -0.33
CA THR A 229 -17.55 7.21 -0.58
C THR A 229 -18.40 7.30 0.67
N ASP A 230 -17.94 6.75 1.79
CA ASP A 230 -18.67 6.63 3.04
C ASP A 230 -17.98 7.30 4.24
N TYR A 231 -16.86 7.96 4.02
CA TYR A 231 -16.19 8.85 4.98
C TYR A 231 -15.46 10.00 4.27
N GLY A 232 -15.08 11.02 4.99
CA GLY A 232 -14.48 12.21 4.44
C GLY A 232 -13.47 12.88 5.37
N GLU A 233 -13.16 14.13 5.07
CA GLU A 233 -12.14 14.92 5.77
C GLU A 233 -12.41 15.05 7.28
N LYS A 234 -13.68 15.17 7.70
CA LYS A 234 -14.05 15.30 9.13
C LYS A 234 -13.75 14.03 9.90
N GLU A 235 -14.08 12.89 9.34
CA GLU A 235 -13.82 11.58 9.93
C GLU A 235 -12.31 11.36 10.07
N VAL A 236 -11.53 11.69 9.03
CA VAL A 236 -10.06 11.59 9.07
C VAL A 236 -9.46 12.58 10.09
N ALA A 237 -9.99 13.80 10.20
CA ALA A 237 -9.54 14.75 11.22
C ALA A 237 -9.79 14.22 12.65
N SER A 238 -10.96 13.58 12.89
CA SER A 238 -11.26 12.91 14.17
C SER A 238 -10.26 11.78 14.47
N PHE A 239 -9.92 10.99 13.46
CA PHE A 239 -8.93 9.92 13.60
C PHE A 239 -7.54 10.49 13.95
N ARG A 240 -7.07 11.53 13.24
CA ARG A 240 -5.78 12.18 13.55
C ARG A 240 -5.71 12.69 14.98
N GLU A 241 -6.81 13.26 15.49
CA GLU A 241 -6.88 13.74 16.88
C GLU A 241 -6.81 12.59 17.89
N GLN A 242 -7.43 11.45 17.62
CA GLN A 242 -7.31 10.26 18.46
C GLN A 242 -5.87 9.72 18.47
N VAL A 243 -5.20 9.71 17.31
CA VAL A 243 -3.77 9.33 17.22
C VAL A 243 -2.91 10.26 18.07
N ARG A 244 -3.12 11.58 17.97
CA ARG A 244 -2.42 12.58 18.78
C ARG A 244 -2.62 12.36 20.27
N THR A 245 -3.84 12.04 20.67
CA THR A 245 -4.20 11.93 22.09
C THR A 245 -3.75 10.63 22.72
N PHE A 246 -3.79 9.54 21.98
CA PHE A 246 -3.49 8.20 22.51
C PHE A 246 -2.12 7.67 22.06
N LEU A 247 -1.83 7.63 20.77
CA LEU A 247 -0.61 6.99 20.25
C LEU A 247 0.65 7.84 20.44
N VAL A 248 0.56 9.16 20.31
CA VAL A 248 1.74 10.02 20.48
C VAL A 248 2.36 9.87 21.87
N PRO A 249 1.61 9.91 23.00
CA PRO A 249 2.18 9.67 24.31
C PRO A 249 2.73 8.24 24.49
N LEU A 250 2.10 7.24 23.88
CA LEU A 250 2.62 5.87 23.89
C LEU A 250 3.93 5.77 23.13
N CYS A 251 4.03 6.32 21.93
CA CYS A 251 5.27 6.33 21.14
C CYS A 251 6.42 7.02 21.89
N GLN A 252 6.15 8.13 22.60
CA GLN A 252 7.14 8.76 23.46
C GLN A 252 7.69 7.78 24.49
N LYS A 253 6.82 7.04 25.22
CA LYS A 253 7.24 6.02 26.19
C LYS A 253 8.08 4.91 25.55
N LEU A 254 7.72 4.47 24.34
CA LEU A 254 8.46 3.44 23.61
C LEU A 254 9.86 3.91 23.23
N TYR A 255 10.01 5.15 22.74
CA TYR A 255 11.32 5.72 22.43
C TYR A 255 12.16 6.04 23.68
N ASP A 256 11.53 6.46 24.78
CA ASP A 256 12.23 6.62 26.06
C ASP A 256 12.78 5.28 26.57
N ALA A 257 12.02 4.19 26.46
CA ALA A 257 12.47 2.85 26.77
C ALA A 257 13.57 2.36 25.80
N GLN A 258 13.47 2.69 24.52
CA GLN A 258 14.51 2.39 23.52
C GLN A 258 15.81 3.14 23.86
N ALA A 259 15.75 4.41 24.25
CA ALA A 259 16.92 5.16 24.68
C ALA A 259 17.63 4.47 25.86
N LYS A 260 16.89 4.08 26.91
CA LYS A 260 17.43 3.33 28.05
C LYS A 260 18.09 2.03 27.62
N ARG A 261 17.41 1.24 26.77
CA ARG A 261 17.93 -0.04 26.26
C ARG A 261 19.23 0.12 25.47
N LEU A 262 19.34 1.21 24.70
CA LEU A 262 20.53 1.55 23.92
C LEU A 262 21.62 2.28 24.75
N GLY A 263 21.38 2.58 26.03
CA GLY A 263 22.29 3.32 26.88
C GLY A 263 22.45 4.79 26.47
N LEU A 264 21.38 5.41 25.96
CA LEU A 264 21.34 6.79 25.48
C LEU A 264 20.49 7.65 26.42
N ASP A 265 20.80 8.94 26.51
CA ASP A 265 19.96 9.91 27.22
C ASP A 265 18.61 10.11 26.49
N HIS A 266 18.63 10.09 25.15
CA HIS A 266 17.45 10.15 24.29
C HIS A 266 17.79 9.60 22.89
N VAL A 267 16.75 9.16 22.17
CA VAL A 267 16.84 8.71 20.79
C VAL A 267 16.93 9.93 19.86
N MET A 268 17.91 9.93 18.95
CA MET A 268 17.94 10.85 17.79
C MET A 268 17.29 10.20 16.57
N CYS A 269 16.94 10.98 15.55
CA CYS A 269 16.34 10.45 14.32
C CYS A 269 17.13 9.28 13.70
N TYR A 270 18.44 9.31 13.82
CA TYR A 270 19.34 8.24 13.36
C TYR A 270 19.41 7.02 14.29
N ASP A 271 18.79 7.06 15.47
CA ASP A 271 18.71 5.93 16.40
C ASP A 271 17.36 5.20 16.31
N GLU A 272 16.34 5.80 15.66
CA GLU A 272 14.96 5.29 15.65
C GLU A 272 14.84 3.86 15.11
N LYS A 273 15.68 3.48 14.13
CA LYS A 273 15.62 2.17 13.47
C LYS A 273 16.39 1.06 14.21
N LEU A 274 17.31 1.39 15.08
CA LEU A 274 18.03 0.39 15.89
C LEU A 274 17.30 0.16 17.21
N VAL A 275 16.60 -0.96 17.32
CA VAL A 275 15.78 -1.27 18.52
C VAL A 275 16.60 -1.92 19.64
N PHE A 276 17.59 -2.75 19.31
CA PHE A 276 18.42 -3.48 20.26
C PHE A 276 19.93 -3.17 20.11
N PRO A 277 20.70 -3.09 21.20
CA PRO A 277 22.10 -2.69 21.16
C PRO A 277 23.01 -3.70 20.43
N ASP A 278 22.62 -4.97 20.40
CA ASP A 278 23.30 -6.07 19.71
C ASP A 278 22.74 -6.35 18.29
N GLY A 279 21.94 -5.43 17.77
CA GLY A 279 21.30 -5.52 16.45
C GLY A 279 19.85 -6.02 16.49
N ASN A 280 19.10 -5.72 15.44
CA ASN A 280 17.75 -6.23 15.23
C ASN A 280 17.79 -7.74 14.91
N ALA A 281 16.63 -8.43 14.95
CA ALA A 281 16.56 -9.86 14.66
C ALA A 281 16.92 -10.16 13.18
N GLU A 282 17.60 -11.28 12.95
CA GLU A 282 17.94 -11.77 11.62
C GLU A 282 17.33 -13.17 11.38
N PRO A 283 16.88 -13.49 10.15
CA PRO A 283 16.36 -14.81 9.81
C PRO A 283 17.40 -15.92 10.04
N ALA A 284 16.92 -17.09 10.48
CA ALA A 284 17.80 -18.23 10.84
C ALA A 284 18.34 -19.01 9.62
N GLY A 285 17.87 -18.73 8.39
CA GLY A 285 18.26 -19.49 7.20
C GLY A 285 18.19 -18.70 5.89
N ASP A 286 18.44 -19.40 4.80
CA ASP A 286 18.40 -18.85 3.43
C ASP A 286 16.96 -18.73 2.87
N ASP A 287 16.83 -18.23 1.65
CA ASP A 287 15.55 -18.02 0.95
C ASP A 287 14.72 -19.32 0.88
N ALA A 288 15.36 -20.46 0.61
CA ALA A 288 14.67 -21.75 0.51
C ALA A 288 14.14 -22.21 1.88
N PHE A 289 14.91 -21.99 2.93
CA PHE A 289 14.48 -22.22 4.31
C PHE A 289 13.28 -21.33 4.66
N MET A 290 13.31 -20.05 4.30
CA MET A 290 12.23 -19.09 4.58
C MET A 290 10.92 -19.51 3.90
N VAL A 291 10.96 -19.87 2.61
CA VAL A 291 9.77 -20.32 1.87
C VAL A 291 9.20 -21.61 2.44
N LYS A 292 10.05 -22.60 2.75
CA LYS A 292 9.62 -23.88 3.35
C LYS A 292 9.01 -23.68 4.74
N THR A 293 9.58 -22.79 5.52
CA THR A 293 9.07 -22.45 6.85
C THR A 293 7.72 -21.73 6.75
N ALA A 294 7.58 -20.80 5.78
CA ALA A 294 6.31 -20.15 5.49
C ALA A 294 5.24 -21.17 5.05
N GLN A 295 5.57 -22.12 4.16
CA GLN A 295 4.63 -23.19 3.77
C GLN A 295 4.11 -23.93 4.99
N LYS A 296 5.00 -24.38 5.88
CA LYS A 296 4.63 -25.04 7.12
C LYS A 296 3.73 -24.15 8.00
N MET A 297 4.07 -22.87 8.14
CA MET A 297 3.27 -21.92 8.92
C MET A 297 1.87 -21.75 8.36
N TYR A 298 1.73 -21.58 7.05
CA TYR A 298 0.42 -21.41 6.42
C TYR A 298 -0.47 -22.65 6.57
N HIS A 299 0.09 -23.86 6.56
CA HIS A 299 -0.66 -25.10 6.89
C HIS A 299 -1.15 -25.12 8.34
N GLU A 300 -0.39 -24.55 9.29
CA GLU A 300 -0.78 -24.48 10.71
C GLU A 300 -1.78 -23.35 11.01
N ILE A 301 -1.78 -22.27 10.22
CA ILE A 301 -2.73 -21.16 10.41
C ILE A 301 -4.16 -21.65 10.13
N SER A 302 -4.40 -22.20 8.95
CA SER A 302 -5.72 -22.76 8.58
C SER A 302 -5.66 -23.68 7.35
N PRO A 303 -6.70 -24.50 7.10
CA PRO A 303 -6.82 -25.29 5.87
C PRO A 303 -6.81 -24.41 4.61
N GLU A 304 -7.46 -23.23 4.65
CA GLU A 304 -7.55 -22.32 3.52
C GLU A 304 -6.18 -21.73 3.14
N THR A 305 -5.36 -21.37 4.14
CA THR A 305 -3.99 -20.87 3.90
C THR A 305 -3.06 -22.00 3.47
N GLY A 306 -3.25 -23.22 3.96
CA GLY A 306 -2.51 -24.40 3.50
C GLY A 306 -2.77 -24.70 2.03
N GLU A 307 -4.05 -24.74 1.60
CA GLU A 307 -4.42 -24.89 0.17
C GLU A 307 -3.83 -23.75 -0.68
N PHE A 308 -3.92 -22.53 -0.19
CA PHE A 308 -3.39 -21.34 -0.89
C PHE A 308 -1.88 -21.42 -1.11
N ILE A 309 -1.09 -21.72 -0.08
CA ILE A 309 0.38 -21.71 -0.23
C ILE A 309 0.86 -22.85 -1.13
N ASP A 310 0.23 -24.01 -1.07
CA ASP A 310 0.53 -25.12 -1.98
C ASP A 310 0.18 -24.73 -3.42
N PHE A 311 -0.98 -24.07 -3.64
CA PHE A 311 -1.33 -23.53 -4.95
C PHE A 311 -0.29 -22.55 -5.48
N MET A 312 0.21 -21.64 -4.65
CA MET A 312 1.26 -20.68 -5.03
C MET A 312 2.56 -21.36 -5.44
N ILE A 313 2.97 -22.38 -4.70
CA ILE A 313 4.20 -23.16 -4.94
C ILE A 313 4.05 -24.04 -6.19
N ASP A 314 2.98 -24.82 -6.29
CA ASP A 314 2.76 -25.79 -7.37
C ASP A 314 2.64 -25.11 -8.75
N HIS A 315 2.07 -23.91 -8.78
CA HIS A 315 1.90 -23.10 -9.99
C HIS A 315 3.03 -22.08 -10.24
N GLU A 316 4.09 -22.06 -9.41
CA GLU A 316 5.24 -21.14 -9.53
C GLU A 316 4.81 -19.66 -9.52
N LEU A 317 3.90 -19.30 -8.60
CA LEU A 317 3.29 -17.97 -8.51
C LEU A 317 4.05 -17.00 -7.58
N MET A 318 5.31 -17.30 -7.30
CA MET A 318 6.19 -16.46 -6.49
C MET A 318 7.59 -16.40 -7.10
N ASP A 319 8.17 -15.21 -7.21
CA ASP A 319 9.60 -15.01 -7.46
C ASP A 319 10.16 -14.05 -6.39
N LEU A 320 10.89 -14.60 -5.42
CA LEU A 320 11.32 -13.91 -4.21
C LEU A 320 12.83 -13.61 -4.19
N GLN A 321 13.63 -14.33 -4.99
CA GLN A 321 15.08 -14.20 -5.00
C GLN A 321 15.53 -12.89 -5.66
N ASN A 322 16.52 -12.25 -5.07
CA ASN A 322 17.21 -11.14 -5.72
C ASN A 322 18.18 -11.66 -6.80
N LYS A 323 18.08 -11.12 -8.01
CA LYS A 323 18.88 -11.55 -9.19
C LYS A 323 19.36 -10.32 -9.97
N PRO A 324 20.53 -10.39 -10.63
CA PRO A 324 20.97 -9.33 -11.53
C PRO A 324 19.96 -9.11 -12.67
N GLY A 325 19.57 -7.88 -12.89
CA GLY A 325 18.58 -7.48 -13.90
C GLY A 325 17.13 -7.51 -13.43
N LYS A 326 16.85 -8.06 -12.25
CA LYS A 326 15.52 -8.01 -11.62
C LYS A 326 15.21 -6.61 -11.11
N ALA A 327 13.95 -6.16 -11.23
CA ALA A 327 13.51 -4.90 -10.68
C ALA A 327 13.61 -4.87 -9.14
N SER A 328 14.08 -3.75 -8.57
CA SER A 328 14.23 -3.58 -7.11
C SER A 328 12.93 -3.10 -6.48
N THR A 329 11.92 -3.96 -6.43
CA THR A 329 10.58 -3.67 -5.89
C THR A 329 9.95 -4.93 -5.29
N GLY A 330 8.85 -4.77 -4.54
CA GLY A 330 7.96 -5.83 -4.09
C GLY A 330 6.53 -5.49 -4.49
N TYR A 331 5.75 -6.49 -4.90
CA TYR A 331 4.33 -6.32 -5.20
C TYR A 331 3.59 -7.67 -5.29
N MET A 332 2.29 -7.62 -5.07
CA MET A 332 1.34 -8.65 -5.51
C MET A 332 0.60 -8.14 -6.74
N THR A 333 0.39 -9.01 -7.72
CA THR A 333 -0.51 -8.76 -8.87
C THR A 333 -1.38 -9.98 -9.14
N SER A 334 -2.41 -9.81 -9.97
CA SER A 334 -3.35 -10.88 -10.28
C SER A 334 -3.25 -11.33 -11.75
N LEU A 335 -3.51 -12.62 -11.97
CA LEU A 335 -3.76 -13.25 -13.25
C LEU A 335 -5.26 -13.59 -13.31
N PRO A 336 -6.17 -12.63 -13.60
CA PRO A 336 -7.60 -12.75 -13.31
C PRO A 336 -8.28 -13.92 -14.03
N SER A 337 -7.91 -14.22 -15.29
CA SER A 337 -8.48 -15.34 -16.03
C SER A 337 -8.11 -16.72 -15.45
N LEU A 338 -7.02 -16.78 -14.68
CA LEU A 338 -6.55 -17.98 -13.98
C LEU A 338 -6.98 -18.01 -12.51
N LYS A 339 -7.61 -16.94 -12.03
CA LYS A 339 -7.95 -16.72 -10.61
C LYS A 339 -6.75 -16.95 -9.70
N ALA A 340 -5.58 -16.42 -10.11
CA ALA A 340 -4.30 -16.64 -9.46
C ALA A 340 -3.63 -15.31 -9.12
N PRO A 341 -3.17 -15.09 -7.88
CA PRO A 341 -2.27 -14.02 -7.55
C PRO A 341 -0.83 -14.40 -7.94
N PHE A 342 0.04 -13.40 -8.08
CA PHE A 342 1.49 -13.58 -8.24
C PHE A 342 2.22 -12.62 -7.29
N VAL A 343 3.22 -13.14 -6.55
CA VAL A 343 4.04 -12.35 -5.62
C VAL A 343 5.46 -12.21 -6.17
N PHE A 344 5.89 -10.96 -6.27
CA PHE A 344 7.23 -10.57 -6.68
C PHE A 344 7.94 -9.86 -5.53
N SER A 345 9.19 -10.24 -5.23
CA SER A 345 10.01 -9.55 -4.23
C SER A 345 11.51 -9.77 -4.49
N CYS A 346 12.35 -9.10 -3.69
CA CYS A 346 13.80 -9.22 -3.72
C CYS A 346 14.32 -9.44 -2.29
N PHE A 347 14.42 -10.68 -1.86
CA PHE A 347 14.96 -11.05 -0.55
C PHE A 347 16.39 -10.53 -0.37
N ASN A 348 16.70 -10.10 0.83
CA ASN A 348 17.96 -9.46 1.19
C ASN A 348 18.59 -9.96 2.50
N HIS A 349 18.08 -11.07 3.07
CA HIS A 349 18.50 -11.70 4.33
C HIS A 349 18.35 -10.79 5.56
N THR A 350 17.26 -10.00 5.60
CA THR A 350 16.87 -9.20 6.75
C THR A 350 15.50 -9.60 7.27
N ILE A 351 15.06 -8.97 8.37
CA ILE A 351 13.69 -9.07 8.89
C ILE A 351 12.63 -8.82 7.80
N PHE A 352 12.97 -8.02 6.79
CA PHE A 352 12.12 -7.69 5.65
C PHE A 352 11.66 -8.94 4.87
N ASP A 353 12.48 -10.00 4.78
CA ASP A 353 12.11 -11.22 4.07
C ASP A 353 10.92 -11.93 4.72
N MET A 354 10.87 -11.94 6.06
CA MET A 354 9.70 -12.44 6.80
C MET A 354 8.49 -11.53 6.60
N GLN A 355 8.68 -10.22 6.64
CA GLN A 355 7.61 -9.26 6.37
C GLN A 355 7.03 -9.47 4.97
N VAL A 356 7.86 -9.65 3.94
CA VAL A 356 7.40 -9.97 2.60
C VAL A 356 6.58 -11.27 2.57
N LEU A 357 7.06 -12.35 3.20
CA LEU A 357 6.35 -13.63 3.24
C LEU A 357 5.00 -13.57 3.96
N THR A 358 4.78 -12.61 4.81
CA THR A 358 3.52 -12.44 5.52
C THR A 358 2.67 -11.33 4.91
N HIS A 359 3.27 -10.24 4.53
CA HIS A 359 2.60 -9.07 3.94
C HIS A 359 2.12 -9.34 2.52
N GLU A 360 3.04 -9.62 1.59
CA GLU A 360 2.68 -9.83 0.18
C GLU A 360 1.83 -11.09 -0.01
N LEU A 361 2.10 -12.15 0.75
CA LEU A 361 1.24 -13.33 0.75
C LEU A 361 -0.10 -13.08 1.47
N GLY A 362 -0.20 -12.09 2.33
CA GLY A 362 -1.47 -11.60 2.88
C GLY A 362 -2.35 -10.98 1.80
N HIS A 363 -1.79 -10.10 0.96
CA HIS A 363 -2.46 -9.58 -0.23
C HIS A 363 -2.83 -10.69 -1.21
N ALA A 364 -1.88 -11.60 -1.48
CA ALA A 364 -2.13 -12.71 -2.39
C ALA A 364 -3.24 -13.64 -1.90
N PHE A 365 -3.30 -13.92 -0.59
CA PHE A 365 -4.37 -14.71 0.00
C PHE A 365 -5.73 -14.01 -0.12
N ALA A 366 -5.80 -12.70 0.14
CA ALA A 366 -7.02 -11.92 -0.05
C ALA A 366 -7.48 -11.96 -1.51
N GLY A 367 -6.60 -11.70 -2.47
CA GLY A 367 -6.89 -11.81 -3.90
C GLY A 367 -7.31 -13.22 -4.32
N TYR A 368 -6.63 -14.27 -3.79
CA TYR A 368 -7.01 -15.68 -4.01
C TYR A 368 -8.44 -15.97 -3.56
N MET A 369 -8.82 -15.48 -2.37
CA MET A 369 -10.15 -15.67 -1.80
C MET A 369 -11.21 -14.84 -2.53
N ALA A 370 -10.92 -13.57 -2.88
CA ALA A 370 -11.83 -12.69 -3.61
C ALA A 370 -12.13 -13.26 -5.01
N MET A 371 -11.11 -13.63 -5.79
CA MET A 371 -11.29 -14.21 -7.13
C MET A 371 -12.11 -15.49 -7.17
N ARG A 372 -12.20 -16.24 -6.05
CA ARG A 372 -13.01 -17.46 -5.92
C ARG A 372 -14.40 -17.21 -5.34
N SER A 373 -14.58 -16.08 -4.68
CA SER A 373 -15.84 -15.77 -3.98
C SER A 373 -16.69 -14.75 -4.72
N GLN A 374 -16.07 -13.88 -5.54
CA GLN A 374 -16.78 -12.82 -6.23
C GLN A 374 -17.22 -13.21 -7.64
N PRO A 375 -18.40 -12.74 -8.09
CA PRO A 375 -18.98 -13.14 -9.37
C PRO A 375 -18.33 -12.47 -10.58
N ILE A 376 -17.70 -11.31 -10.41
CA ILE A 376 -17.11 -10.47 -11.46
C ILE A 376 -15.74 -9.94 -11.04
N SER A 377 -14.91 -9.64 -12.03
CA SER A 377 -13.53 -9.20 -11.80
C SER A 377 -13.40 -7.79 -11.21
N ASP A 378 -14.41 -6.95 -11.37
CA ASP A 378 -14.49 -5.64 -10.71
C ASP A 378 -14.38 -5.74 -9.17
N TYR A 379 -14.69 -6.92 -8.62
CA TYR A 379 -14.64 -7.20 -7.18
C TYR A 379 -13.45 -8.07 -6.75
N TYR A 380 -12.51 -8.40 -7.64
CA TYR A 380 -11.34 -9.19 -7.28
C TYR A 380 -10.31 -8.40 -6.46
N SER A 381 -10.36 -7.07 -6.53
CA SER A 381 -9.54 -6.18 -5.73
C SER A 381 -10.43 -5.32 -4.83
N GLU A 382 -9.97 -5.11 -3.62
CA GLU A 382 -10.55 -4.23 -2.62
C GLU A 382 -10.12 -2.76 -2.84
N SER A 383 -10.74 -1.84 -2.08
CA SER A 383 -10.28 -0.46 -2.00
C SER A 383 -8.94 -0.35 -1.28
N THR A 384 -8.18 0.70 -1.59
CA THR A 384 -6.83 0.92 -1.05
C THR A 384 -6.79 1.05 0.47
N ASP A 385 -7.89 1.52 1.09
CA ASP A 385 -8.04 1.65 2.54
C ASP A 385 -8.43 0.33 3.24
N ILE A 386 -8.67 -0.74 2.50
CA ILE A 386 -8.86 -2.12 3.00
C ILE A 386 -7.63 -2.98 2.74
N ALA A 387 -6.95 -2.78 1.61
CA ALA A 387 -5.90 -3.67 1.13
C ALA A 387 -4.85 -4.03 2.19
N GLU A 388 -4.38 -3.03 2.93
CA GLU A 388 -3.34 -3.25 3.94
C GLU A 388 -3.87 -3.91 5.23
N ILE A 389 -5.19 -3.99 5.45
CA ILE A 389 -5.72 -4.78 6.58
C ILE A 389 -5.42 -6.26 6.37
N HIS A 390 -5.48 -6.75 5.12
CA HIS A 390 -5.21 -8.15 4.82
C HIS A 390 -3.75 -8.51 5.12
N SER A 391 -2.82 -7.74 4.56
CA SER A 391 -1.39 -7.98 4.67
C SER A 391 -0.90 -7.82 6.11
N MET A 392 -1.20 -6.69 6.75
CA MET A 392 -0.79 -6.40 8.13
C MET A 392 -1.42 -7.36 9.15
N SER A 393 -2.64 -7.85 8.91
CA SER A 393 -3.25 -8.87 9.77
C SER A 393 -2.57 -10.22 9.63
N MET A 394 -2.17 -10.60 8.41
CA MET A 394 -1.43 -11.85 8.19
C MET A 394 -0.07 -11.82 8.90
N GLU A 395 0.62 -10.67 8.93
CA GLU A 395 1.82 -10.48 9.74
C GLU A 395 1.56 -10.77 11.23
N GLN A 396 0.43 -10.32 11.77
CA GLN A 396 0.07 -10.55 13.18
C GLN A 396 -0.30 -12.03 13.46
N PHE A 397 -0.95 -12.70 12.50
CA PHE A 397 -1.26 -14.13 12.62
C PHE A 397 -0.02 -15.02 12.54
N ALA A 398 1.07 -14.52 11.98
CA ALA A 398 2.34 -15.21 11.90
C ALA A 398 3.16 -15.16 13.22
N TYR A 399 2.85 -14.27 14.17
CA TYR A 399 3.60 -14.12 15.42
C TYR A 399 3.79 -15.41 16.24
N PRO A 400 2.81 -16.32 16.37
CA PRO A 400 3.01 -17.58 17.07
C PRO A 400 4.10 -18.50 16.47
N TYR A 401 4.50 -18.22 15.23
CA TYR A 401 5.48 -19.03 14.48
C TYR A 401 6.84 -18.36 14.32
N ALA A 402 7.07 -17.21 14.95
CA ALA A 402 8.30 -16.43 14.81
C ALA A 402 9.56 -17.22 15.16
N GLU A 403 9.49 -18.15 16.15
CA GLU A 403 10.61 -19.04 16.50
C GLU A 403 11.07 -19.92 15.34
N TRP A 404 10.18 -20.25 14.42
CA TRP A 404 10.54 -21.06 13.25
C TRP A 404 11.42 -20.30 12.27
N PHE A 405 11.33 -18.96 12.24
CA PHE A 405 12.08 -18.08 11.35
C PHE A 405 13.31 -17.46 12.01
N PHE A 406 13.24 -17.15 13.30
CA PHE A 406 14.25 -16.36 14.00
C PHE A 406 14.93 -17.10 15.16
N GLY A 407 14.51 -18.35 15.47
CA GLY A 407 15.06 -19.10 16.59
C GLY A 407 14.91 -18.35 17.92
N ASP A 408 16.01 -18.17 18.64
CA ASP A 408 16.09 -17.46 19.91
C ASP A 408 15.92 -15.93 19.79
N GLN A 409 15.95 -15.38 18.59
CA GLN A 409 15.71 -13.96 18.33
C GLN A 409 14.23 -13.63 18.07
N ALA A 410 13.32 -14.60 18.18
CA ALA A 410 11.89 -14.42 17.88
C ALA A 410 11.23 -13.32 18.72
N ASP A 411 11.60 -13.17 19.98
CA ASP A 411 11.04 -12.12 20.85
C ASP A 411 11.55 -10.72 20.46
N LYS A 412 12.80 -10.61 19.99
CA LYS A 412 13.31 -9.36 19.40
C LYS A 412 12.49 -8.97 18.17
N PHE A 413 12.21 -9.93 17.28
CA PHE A 413 11.38 -9.70 16.10
C PHE A 413 9.99 -9.19 16.49
N ARG A 414 9.29 -9.92 17.37
CA ARG A 414 7.93 -9.56 17.80
C ARG A 414 7.86 -8.17 18.41
N PHE A 415 8.86 -7.84 19.27
CA PHE A 415 8.94 -6.55 19.91
C PHE A 415 9.18 -5.43 18.89
N ALA A 416 10.22 -5.54 18.07
CA ALA A 416 10.61 -4.51 17.11
C ALA A 416 9.49 -4.26 16.07
N HIS A 417 8.91 -5.32 15.51
CA HIS A 417 7.83 -5.24 14.54
C HIS A 417 6.56 -4.60 15.13
N LEU A 418 6.18 -4.98 16.36
CA LEU A 418 5.00 -4.39 17.02
C LEU A 418 5.23 -2.93 17.41
N GLN A 419 6.44 -2.58 17.87
CA GLN A 419 6.82 -1.19 18.14
C GLN A 419 6.76 -0.37 16.86
N GLU A 420 7.34 -0.85 15.76
CA GLU A 420 7.34 -0.16 14.46
C GLU A 420 5.91 0.09 13.95
N ALA A 421 5.02 -0.90 14.02
CA ALA A 421 3.64 -0.77 13.60
C ALA A 421 2.90 0.37 14.31
N LEU A 422 3.16 0.59 15.62
CA LEU A 422 2.55 1.68 16.37
C LEU A 422 3.26 3.02 16.15
N THR A 423 4.59 3.04 16.13
CA THR A 423 5.38 4.29 16.01
C THR A 423 5.32 4.89 14.60
N PHE A 424 4.95 4.11 13.61
CA PHE A 424 4.68 4.56 12.24
C PHE A 424 3.43 5.45 12.15
N VAL A 425 2.37 5.18 12.93
CA VAL A 425 1.06 5.82 12.78
C VAL A 425 1.10 7.34 12.95
N PRO A 426 1.79 7.93 13.96
CA PRO A 426 1.94 9.38 14.09
C PRO A 426 2.57 10.05 12.86
N PHE A 427 3.58 9.43 12.25
CA PHE A 427 4.17 9.94 11.01
C PHE A 427 3.17 9.87 9.84
N GLY A 428 2.41 8.79 9.74
CA GLY A 428 1.42 8.61 8.68
C GLY A 428 0.32 9.68 8.72
N VAL A 429 -0.18 10.02 9.90
CA VAL A 429 -1.19 11.08 10.04
C VAL A 429 -0.60 12.48 9.84
N ALA A 430 0.68 12.70 10.16
CA ALA A 430 1.37 13.96 9.85
C ALA A 430 1.47 14.18 8.33
N VAL A 431 1.78 13.14 7.56
CA VAL A 431 1.81 13.18 6.08
C VAL A 431 0.44 13.54 5.52
N ASP A 432 -0.63 13.01 6.08
CA ASP A 432 -2.00 13.32 5.65
C ASP A 432 -2.39 14.77 5.98
N GLU A 433 -2.17 15.22 7.23
CA GLU A 433 -2.50 16.59 7.64
C GLU A 433 -1.68 17.64 6.86
N PHE A 434 -0.43 17.36 6.55
CA PHE A 434 0.39 18.23 5.73
C PHE A 434 -0.21 18.48 4.35
N GLN A 435 -0.73 17.45 3.70
CA GLN A 435 -1.39 17.58 2.41
C GLN A 435 -2.68 18.41 2.52
N HIS A 436 -3.48 18.22 3.57
CA HIS A 436 -4.67 19.07 3.82
C HIS A 436 -4.28 20.53 3.94
N ILE A 437 -3.24 20.86 4.72
CA ILE A 437 -2.74 22.22 4.88
C ILE A 437 -2.31 22.79 3.53
N CYS A 438 -1.52 22.06 2.74
CA CYS A 438 -0.99 22.53 1.48
C CYS A 438 -2.09 22.79 0.41
N TYR A 439 -3.08 21.91 0.31
CA TYR A 439 -4.17 22.10 -0.66
C TYR A 439 -5.21 23.13 -0.22
N ALA A 440 -5.45 23.26 1.09
CA ALA A 440 -6.34 24.30 1.62
C ALA A 440 -5.72 25.70 1.55
N HIS A 441 -4.38 25.79 1.64
CA HIS A 441 -3.63 27.03 1.67
C HIS A 441 -2.56 27.10 0.56
N PRO A 442 -2.99 27.12 -0.74
CA PRO A 442 -2.07 27.11 -1.86
C PRO A 442 -1.20 28.37 -1.97
N GLU A 443 -1.53 29.42 -1.22
CA GLU A 443 -0.77 30.67 -1.12
C GLU A 443 0.51 30.55 -0.26
N LEU A 444 0.66 29.50 0.55
CA LEU A 444 1.83 29.30 1.38
C LEU A 444 3.12 29.24 0.53
N THR A 445 4.11 29.99 0.93
CA THR A 445 5.44 29.92 0.35
C THR A 445 6.14 28.60 0.72
N PRO A 446 7.17 28.15 -0.03
CA PRO A 446 7.96 26.98 0.33
C PRO A 446 8.46 26.97 1.78
N LYS A 447 8.94 28.10 2.29
CA LYS A 447 9.40 28.21 3.68
C LYS A 447 8.27 28.03 4.69
N GLU A 448 7.10 28.59 4.39
CA GLU A 448 5.93 28.43 5.27
C GLU A 448 5.43 26.98 5.26
N ARG A 449 5.43 26.30 4.10
CA ARG A 449 5.08 24.86 4.01
C ARG A 449 6.05 23.99 4.81
N THR A 450 7.36 24.22 4.66
CA THR A 450 8.38 23.52 5.44
C THR A 450 8.21 23.78 6.94
N TYR A 451 7.86 25.00 7.34
CA TYR A 451 7.56 25.31 8.73
C TYR A 451 6.26 24.63 9.23
N GLN A 452 5.23 24.49 8.37
CA GLN A 452 4.05 23.69 8.74
C GLN A 452 4.43 22.23 9.02
N TRP A 453 5.34 21.64 8.23
CA TRP A 453 5.82 20.29 8.52
C TRP A 453 6.56 20.22 9.87
N HIS A 454 7.41 21.19 10.19
CA HIS A 454 8.05 21.29 11.50
C HIS A 454 7.04 21.28 12.66
N LEU A 455 5.96 22.08 12.55
CA LEU A 455 4.89 22.09 13.55
C LEU A 455 4.15 20.75 13.65
N LEU A 456 4.00 20.03 12.54
CA LEU A 456 3.42 18.69 12.54
C LEU A 456 4.34 17.67 13.19
N GLU A 457 5.66 17.77 13.02
CA GLU A 457 6.63 16.96 13.74
C GLU A 457 6.55 17.21 15.26
N GLU A 458 6.50 18.46 15.71
CA GLU A 458 6.28 18.78 17.13
C GLU A 458 4.94 18.22 17.66
N LYS A 459 3.88 18.25 16.83
CA LYS A 459 2.55 17.75 17.19
C LYS A 459 2.47 16.24 17.31
N TYR A 460 3.06 15.51 16.36
CA TYR A 460 2.89 14.07 16.20
C TYR A 460 4.11 13.23 16.59
N MET A 461 5.30 13.82 16.55
CA MET A 461 6.57 13.13 16.82
C MET A 461 7.48 13.93 17.76
N PRO A 462 7.00 14.33 18.95
CA PRO A 462 7.73 15.20 19.87
C PRO A 462 9.05 14.59 20.40
N TRP A 463 9.26 13.30 20.24
CA TRP A 463 10.53 12.60 20.56
C TRP A 463 11.60 12.81 19.51
N ARG A 464 11.24 13.13 18.24
CA ARG A 464 12.16 13.21 17.11
C ARG A 464 13.07 14.43 17.24
N ARG A 465 14.36 14.19 17.14
CA ARG A 465 15.40 15.22 17.25
C ARG A 465 16.42 15.04 16.13
N TYR A 466 16.88 16.17 15.58
CA TYR A 466 17.84 16.23 14.49
C TYR A 466 19.12 16.93 14.97
N GLU A 467 20.11 16.16 15.45
CA GLU A 467 21.35 16.73 15.95
C GLU A 467 22.21 17.30 14.81
N ASN A 468 22.47 18.61 14.85
CA ASN A 468 23.33 19.28 13.87
C ASN A 468 22.88 19.11 12.40
N ASP A 469 21.57 19.00 12.16
CA ASP A 469 20.98 18.95 10.83
C ASP A 469 19.95 20.06 10.60
N PRO A 470 20.41 21.30 10.24
CA PRO A 470 19.52 22.46 10.08
C PRO A 470 18.44 22.26 9.01
N PHE A 471 18.68 21.38 8.01
CA PHE A 471 17.70 21.09 6.97
C PHE A 471 16.52 20.30 7.54
N PHE A 472 16.76 19.23 8.28
CA PHE A 472 15.69 18.48 8.95
C PHE A 472 15.10 19.25 10.13
N GLU A 473 15.91 19.95 10.93
CA GLU A 473 15.43 20.76 12.06
C GLU A 473 14.39 21.81 11.65
N ARG A 474 14.52 22.42 10.46
CA ARG A 474 13.54 23.39 9.97
C ARG A 474 12.30 22.77 9.31
N GLY A 475 12.21 21.42 9.25
CA GLY A 475 11.08 20.69 8.69
C GLY A 475 11.32 20.10 7.29
N GLY A 476 12.58 19.88 6.87
CA GLY A 476 12.90 19.32 5.55
C GLY A 476 12.71 17.82 5.43
N TYR A 477 12.21 17.13 6.45
CA TYR A 477 12.11 15.67 6.41
C TYR A 477 11.01 15.16 5.45
N TRP A 478 9.95 15.91 5.17
CA TRP A 478 8.84 15.47 4.30
C TRP A 478 9.23 15.23 2.83
N TYR A 479 10.30 15.88 2.34
CA TYR A 479 10.70 15.76 0.92
C TYR A 479 10.98 14.31 0.48
N HIS A 480 11.39 13.45 1.41
CA HIS A 480 11.64 12.04 1.11
C HIS A 480 10.38 11.22 0.83
N LYS A 481 9.19 11.76 1.20
CA LYS A 481 7.95 11.00 1.13
C LYS A 481 7.32 11.10 -0.26
N LEU A 482 7.64 10.14 -1.10
CA LEU A 482 7.15 10.08 -2.49
C LEU A 482 5.61 10.16 -2.61
N HIS A 483 4.87 9.64 -1.62
CA HIS A 483 3.41 9.62 -1.62
C HIS A 483 2.81 11.03 -1.64
N ILE A 484 3.45 12.01 -1.02
CA ILE A 484 3.01 13.42 -1.07
C ILE A 484 2.96 13.90 -2.53
N TYR A 485 3.98 13.56 -3.32
CA TYR A 485 4.10 13.97 -4.72
C TYR A 485 3.21 13.15 -5.66
N LEU A 486 3.20 11.80 -5.51
CA LEU A 486 2.65 10.87 -6.48
C LEU A 486 1.22 10.42 -6.17
N TYR A 487 0.90 10.24 -4.88
CA TYR A 487 -0.33 9.59 -4.45
C TYR A 487 -1.05 10.40 -3.37
N PRO A 488 -1.68 11.54 -3.74
CA PRO A 488 -2.34 12.42 -2.77
C PRO A 488 -3.35 11.67 -1.90
N PHE A 489 -3.29 11.92 -0.61
CA PHE A 489 -4.17 11.34 0.41
C PHE A 489 -4.15 9.81 0.54
N TYR A 490 -3.24 9.12 -0.17
CA TYR A 490 -3.10 7.67 -0.05
C TYR A 490 -2.54 7.23 1.30
N TYR A 491 -1.56 7.98 1.83
CA TYR A 491 -0.69 7.52 2.92
C TYR A 491 -1.43 7.26 4.25
N ILE A 492 -2.56 7.94 4.49
CA ILE A 492 -3.42 7.71 5.64
C ILE A 492 -3.98 6.26 5.68
N ASN A 493 -4.10 5.60 4.52
CA ASN A 493 -4.61 4.24 4.42
C ASN A 493 -3.80 3.28 5.29
N TYR A 494 -2.45 3.38 5.27
CA TYR A 494 -1.60 2.55 6.13
C TYR A 494 -1.91 2.70 7.62
N THR A 495 -2.30 3.89 8.06
CA THR A 495 -2.63 4.15 9.47
C THR A 495 -4.01 3.63 9.85
N LEU A 496 -4.99 3.76 8.96
CA LEU A 496 -6.33 3.22 9.15
C LEU A 496 -6.31 1.69 9.16
N THR A 497 -5.53 1.09 8.27
CA THR A 497 -5.39 -0.36 8.17
C THR A 497 -4.64 -0.96 9.35
N THR A 498 -3.67 -0.22 9.92
CA THR A 498 -3.01 -0.61 11.18
C THR A 498 -4.04 -0.81 12.30
N MET A 499 -5.07 0.02 12.39
CA MET A 499 -6.13 -0.15 13.41
C MET A 499 -6.85 -1.49 13.24
N GLY A 500 -7.23 -1.84 12.01
CA GLY A 500 -7.86 -3.14 11.70
C GLY A 500 -6.96 -4.32 12.03
N ALA A 501 -5.67 -4.23 11.70
CA ALA A 501 -4.69 -5.29 11.98
C ALA A 501 -4.45 -5.47 13.49
N MET A 502 -4.35 -4.38 14.26
CA MET A 502 -4.22 -4.43 15.73
C MET A 502 -5.47 -5.01 16.39
N GLU A 503 -6.65 -4.70 15.86
CA GLU A 503 -7.89 -5.30 16.33
C GLU A 503 -7.96 -6.80 16.03
N PHE A 504 -7.53 -7.24 14.84
CA PHE A 504 -7.40 -8.67 14.52
C PHE A 504 -6.37 -9.36 15.40
N LYS A 505 -5.23 -8.74 15.70
CA LYS A 505 -4.23 -9.28 16.63
C LYS A 505 -4.87 -9.60 17.99
N LYS A 506 -5.60 -8.65 18.57
CA LYS A 506 -6.32 -8.83 19.83
C LYS A 506 -7.34 -9.97 19.74
N LYS A 507 -8.24 -9.91 18.74
CA LYS A 507 -9.30 -10.91 18.54
C LYS A 507 -8.73 -12.32 18.34
N TYR A 508 -7.62 -12.43 17.60
CA TYR A 508 -6.95 -13.71 17.36
C TYR A 508 -6.35 -14.31 18.63
N ALA A 509 -5.86 -13.47 19.54
CA ALA A 509 -5.38 -13.90 20.86
C ALA A 509 -6.53 -14.32 21.79
N GLU A 510 -7.70 -13.69 21.70
CA GLU A 510 -8.88 -13.97 22.53
C GLU A 510 -9.67 -15.18 22.02
N ASP A 511 -9.93 -15.25 20.71
CA ASP A 511 -10.66 -16.35 20.03
C ASP A 511 -10.15 -16.50 18.59
N LYS A 512 -9.16 -17.37 18.42
CA LYS A 512 -8.52 -17.66 17.14
C LYS A 512 -9.54 -18.02 16.04
N ALA A 513 -10.51 -18.86 16.35
CA ALA A 513 -11.46 -19.39 15.38
C ALA A 513 -12.41 -18.30 14.86
N THR A 514 -12.99 -17.51 15.76
CA THR A 514 -13.89 -16.40 15.38
C THR A 514 -13.12 -15.29 14.65
N ALA A 515 -11.92 -14.92 15.11
CA ALA A 515 -11.09 -13.93 14.44
C ALA A 515 -10.75 -14.36 13.01
N TRP A 516 -10.34 -15.62 12.83
CA TRP A 516 -10.04 -16.17 11.51
C TRP A 516 -11.26 -16.15 10.58
N GLN A 517 -12.46 -16.52 11.05
CA GLN A 517 -13.68 -16.44 10.25
C GLN A 517 -14.02 -14.99 9.83
N ASN A 518 -13.79 -14.01 10.70
CA ASN A 518 -13.97 -12.60 10.36
C ASN A 518 -12.93 -12.11 9.33
N TYR A 519 -11.68 -12.57 9.43
CA TYR A 519 -10.65 -12.29 8.45
C TYR A 519 -10.97 -12.93 7.08
N LEU A 520 -11.48 -14.16 7.05
CA LEU A 520 -11.96 -14.81 5.82
C LEU A 520 -13.12 -14.05 5.17
N LYS A 521 -14.04 -13.48 5.97
CA LYS A 521 -15.10 -12.60 5.43
C LYS A 521 -14.51 -11.37 4.77
N LEU A 522 -13.52 -10.73 5.41
CA LEU A 522 -12.79 -9.59 4.83
C LEU A 522 -12.19 -9.97 3.48
N CYS A 523 -11.38 -11.02 3.42
CA CYS A 523 -10.74 -11.50 2.19
C CYS A 523 -11.72 -11.83 1.06
N LYS A 524 -12.85 -12.47 1.39
CA LYS A 524 -13.88 -12.87 0.41
C LYS A 524 -14.68 -11.69 -0.15
N THR A 525 -14.69 -10.55 0.55
CA THR A 525 -15.47 -9.39 0.15
C THR A 525 -14.90 -8.71 -1.11
N GLY A 526 -13.58 -8.68 -1.26
CA GLY A 526 -12.94 -7.91 -2.32
C GLY A 526 -13.49 -6.48 -2.37
N GLY A 527 -13.72 -5.96 -3.57
CA GLY A 527 -14.26 -4.61 -3.82
C GLY A 527 -15.79 -4.48 -3.79
N SER A 528 -16.53 -5.49 -3.28
CA SER A 528 -18.00 -5.51 -3.36
C SER A 528 -18.73 -4.62 -2.34
N ARG A 529 -17.99 -3.92 -1.46
CA ARG A 529 -18.53 -3.05 -0.38
C ARG A 529 -17.68 -1.80 -0.24
N SER A 530 -18.28 -0.72 0.33
CA SER A 530 -17.54 0.44 0.78
C SER A 530 -16.66 0.13 2.00
N TYR A 531 -15.78 1.06 2.37
CA TYR A 531 -14.84 0.88 3.50
C TYR A 531 -15.55 0.54 4.81
N LEU A 532 -16.46 1.39 5.28
CA LEU A 532 -17.16 1.19 6.55
C LEU A 532 -18.12 -0.01 6.52
N GLU A 533 -18.70 -0.34 5.36
CA GLU A 533 -19.49 -1.55 5.20
C GLU A 533 -18.62 -2.80 5.31
N THR A 534 -17.42 -2.79 4.74
CA THR A 534 -16.45 -3.89 4.81
C THR A 534 -15.98 -4.12 6.25
N LEU A 535 -15.63 -3.05 6.98
CA LEU A 535 -15.25 -3.16 8.39
C LEU A 535 -16.37 -3.80 9.22
N ARG A 536 -17.59 -3.32 9.06
CA ARG A 536 -18.76 -3.85 9.79
C ARG A 536 -19.00 -5.33 9.43
N TYR A 537 -18.89 -5.71 8.15
CA TYR A 537 -19.07 -7.07 7.70
C TYR A 537 -18.01 -8.03 8.26
N ALA A 538 -16.77 -7.57 8.39
CA ALA A 538 -15.65 -8.28 9.01
C ALA A 538 -15.65 -8.18 10.55
N ASN A 539 -16.68 -7.57 11.15
CA ASN A 539 -16.76 -7.32 12.59
C ASN A 539 -15.56 -6.52 13.13
N LEU A 540 -15.09 -5.54 12.36
CA LEU A 540 -14.08 -4.56 12.77
C LEU A 540 -14.74 -3.24 13.19
N SER A 541 -14.07 -2.52 14.08
CA SER A 541 -14.53 -1.22 14.56
C SER A 541 -14.35 -0.13 13.50
N ASN A 542 -15.22 0.88 13.54
CA ASN A 542 -15.03 2.10 12.77
C ASN A 542 -13.90 2.94 13.40
N PRO A 543 -12.77 3.20 12.72
CA PRO A 543 -11.63 3.92 13.29
C PRO A 543 -11.91 5.41 13.56
N PHE A 544 -13.00 5.94 13.03
CA PHE A 544 -13.39 7.35 13.21
C PHE A 544 -14.24 7.60 14.46
N GLU A 545 -14.74 6.55 15.11
CA GLU A 545 -15.48 6.66 16.36
C GLU A 545 -14.54 6.97 17.52
N GLU A 546 -15.01 7.79 18.46
CA GLU A 546 -14.24 8.20 19.64
C GLU A 546 -13.73 6.98 20.44
N GLY A 547 -12.44 6.99 20.80
CA GLY A 547 -11.76 5.93 21.54
C GLY A 547 -11.45 4.68 20.71
N SER A 548 -11.70 4.68 19.39
CA SER A 548 -11.41 3.52 18.53
C SER A 548 -9.92 3.21 18.43
N VAL A 549 -9.06 4.22 18.36
CA VAL A 549 -7.60 4.07 18.31
C VAL A 549 -7.07 3.43 19.60
N GLU A 550 -7.54 3.89 20.75
CA GLU A 550 -7.18 3.30 22.06
C GLU A 550 -7.62 1.84 22.15
N ARG A 551 -8.86 1.53 21.75
CA ARG A 551 -9.37 0.15 21.76
C ARG A 551 -8.61 -0.79 20.84
N ALA A 552 -8.25 -0.32 19.64
CA ALA A 552 -7.51 -1.10 18.66
C ALA A 552 -6.07 -1.38 19.11
N CYS A 553 -5.37 -0.37 19.62
CA CYS A 553 -3.95 -0.45 19.98
C CYS A 553 -3.67 -0.90 21.41
N GLY A 554 -4.65 -0.85 22.32
CA GLY A 554 -4.45 -1.11 23.75
C GLY A 554 -3.93 -2.51 24.09
N TYR A 555 -4.23 -3.52 23.27
CA TYR A 555 -3.65 -4.85 23.43
C TYR A 555 -2.16 -4.88 23.06
N ALA A 556 -1.78 -4.22 21.97
CA ALA A 556 -0.39 -4.09 21.55
C ALA A 556 0.42 -3.25 22.56
N GLU A 557 -0.15 -2.13 23.06
CA GLU A 557 0.44 -1.33 24.15
C GLU A 557 0.75 -2.20 25.36
N LYS A 558 -0.22 -2.98 25.84
CA LYS A 558 -0.04 -3.88 27.00
C LYS A 558 1.15 -4.82 26.80
N ILE A 559 1.23 -5.50 25.65
CA ILE A 559 2.33 -6.43 25.34
C ILE A 559 3.68 -5.72 25.39
N LEU A 560 3.81 -4.55 24.74
CA LEU A 560 5.07 -3.82 24.68
C LEU A 560 5.50 -3.32 26.06
N LEU A 561 4.58 -2.75 26.85
CA LEU A 561 4.90 -2.26 28.19
C LEU A 561 5.25 -3.38 29.17
N GLU A 562 4.61 -4.55 29.09
CA GLU A 562 4.98 -5.73 29.88
C GLU A 562 6.38 -6.23 29.53
N GLN A 563 6.75 -6.26 28.24
CA GLN A 563 8.08 -6.66 27.79
C GLN A 563 9.16 -5.64 28.20
N ILE A 564 8.87 -4.34 28.14
CA ILE A 564 9.78 -3.30 28.65
C ILE A 564 10.03 -3.47 30.15
N ALA A 565 8.97 -3.66 30.93
CA ALA A 565 9.10 -3.85 32.37
C ALA A 565 9.90 -5.12 32.74
N ALA A 566 9.81 -6.18 31.95
CA ALA A 566 10.59 -7.40 32.12
C ALA A 566 12.08 -7.22 31.78
N GLN A 567 12.43 -6.33 30.85
CA GLN A 567 13.81 -6.01 30.49
C GLN A 567 14.51 -5.08 31.49
N GLU A 568 13.75 -4.33 32.29
CA GLU A 568 14.28 -3.43 33.33
C GLU A 568 14.55 -4.13 34.69
N GLN A 569 14.11 -5.39 34.87
CA GLN A 569 14.35 -6.23 36.06
C GLN A 569 15.62 -7.07 35.89
#